data_7921a299841eda82eecc69abee35703f
#
_entry.id   7921a299841eda82eecc69abee35703f
#
_cell.length_a   1.000
_cell.length_b   1.000
_cell.length_c   1.000
_cell.angle_alpha   90.00
_cell.angle_beta   90.00
_cell.angle_gamma   90.00
#
_symmetry.space_group_name_H-M   'P 1'
#
loop_
_entity.id
_entity.type
_entity.pdbx_description
1 polymer ?
#
loop_
_entity_poly.entity_id
_entity_poly.type
_entity_poly.pdbx_seq_one_letter_code
_entity_poly.pdbx_strand_id
1 'polypeptide(L)'
;QHDIEAIDEFIEKFETGNQIVYGVRTTRKTDGFFKKWSAGFFYQLMTKLGCMTIPNHADYRLVSNTVMRELRKYREQSIFLRGIFPSMGFRHDYVHFEVHERVAGKSKYSLSKMLRLATDGITAFSSKPLDVFWVEAVVLFLFAIVFGILAAVFRTETMIIAFLGFLFTDIIVFNLAIMALYIGKINFEVKQRPQYIVKEILDTDD
;
A
#
# COMPACT_ATOMS: atom_id res chain seq x y z
N GLN A 1 8.63 -16.18 19.47
CA GLN A 1 8.39 -14.72 19.37
C GLN A 1 6.91 -14.36 19.48
N HIS A 2 6.02 -15.25 19.06
CA HIS A 2 4.58 -15.07 19.23
C HIS A 2 4.17 -15.77 20.52
N ASP A 3 3.28 -15.13 21.26
CA ASP A 3 2.73 -15.65 22.46
C ASP A 3 1.81 -16.85 22.13
N ILE A 4 2.10 -18.02 22.68
CA ILE A 4 1.30 -19.22 22.47
C ILE A 4 0.00 -19.12 23.28
N GLU A 5 0.02 -18.45 24.42
CA GLU A 5 -1.15 -18.25 25.28
C GLU A 5 -2.23 -17.40 24.58
N ALA A 6 -1.83 -16.57 23.60
CA ALA A 6 -2.78 -15.82 22.78
C ALA A 6 -3.68 -16.69 21.89
N ILE A 7 -3.36 -17.99 21.68
CA ILE A 7 -4.15 -18.88 20.82
C ILE A 7 -5.57 -19.03 21.34
N ASP A 8 -5.75 -19.14 22.65
CA ASP A 8 -7.09 -19.29 23.25
C ASP A 8 -7.97 -18.08 22.96
N GLU A 9 -7.42 -16.86 23.06
CA GLU A 9 -8.13 -15.62 22.69
C GLU A 9 -8.45 -15.57 21.19
N PHE A 10 -7.57 -16.07 20.32
CA PHE A 10 -7.88 -16.20 18.88
C PHE A 10 -9.07 -17.11 18.63
N ILE A 11 -9.14 -18.26 19.31
CA ILE A 11 -10.23 -19.24 19.18
C ILE A 11 -11.53 -18.62 19.70
N GLU A 12 -11.52 -18.02 20.89
CA GLU A 12 -12.68 -17.37 21.47
C GLU A 12 -13.28 -16.33 20.50
N LYS A 13 -12.45 -15.43 20.00
CA LYS A 13 -12.89 -14.40 19.04
C LYS A 13 -13.36 -14.98 17.72
N PHE A 14 -12.81 -16.09 17.29
CA PHE A 14 -13.26 -16.79 16.09
C PHE A 14 -14.66 -17.42 16.31
N GLU A 15 -14.90 -18.03 17.45
CA GLU A 15 -16.20 -18.65 17.81
C GLU A 15 -17.32 -17.62 17.93
N THR A 16 -17.02 -16.33 18.20
CA THR A 16 -18.02 -15.24 18.15
C THR A 16 -18.47 -14.88 16.73
N GLY A 17 -18.04 -15.65 15.71
CA GLY A 17 -18.46 -15.49 14.32
C GLY A 17 -17.57 -14.58 13.48
N ASN A 18 -16.36 -14.26 13.97
CA ASN A 18 -15.37 -13.59 13.14
C ASN A 18 -14.73 -14.59 12.18
N GLN A 19 -14.49 -14.17 10.95
CA GLN A 19 -13.88 -15.02 9.93
C GLN A 19 -12.38 -14.83 9.81
N ILE A 20 -11.89 -13.70 10.32
CA ILE A 20 -10.46 -13.40 10.42
C ILE A 20 -10.21 -12.82 11.81
N VAL A 21 -9.22 -13.34 12.52
CA VAL A 21 -8.72 -12.75 13.76
C VAL A 21 -7.26 -12.38 13.56
N TYR A 22 -6.94 -11.09 13.68
CA TYR A 22 -5.60 -10.56 13.44
C TYR A 22 -4.82 -10.43 14.74
N GLY A 23 -3.58 -10.89 14.73
CA GLY A 23 -2.64 -10.60 15.81
C GLY A 23 -1.99 -9.24 15.62
N VAL A 24 -2.19 -8.35 16.57
CA VAL A 24 -1.60 -7.01 16.59
C VAL A 24 -0.57 -6.94 17.70
N ARG A 25 0.64 -6.52 17.35
CA ARG A 25 1.73 -6.39 18.32
C ARG A 25 1.52 -5.15 19.18
N THR A 26 1.52 -5.33 20.48
CA THR A 26 1.63 -4.19 21.41
C THR A 26 3.01 -3.55 21.25
N THR A 27 3.04 -2.21 21.19
CA THR A 27 4.29 -1.44 21.05
C THR A 27 5.18 -1.70 22.26
N ARG A 28 6.42 -2.13 22.03
CA ARG A 28 7.42 -2.24 23.09
C ARG A 28 7.65 -0.86 23.72
N LYS A 29 7.63 -0.78 25.04
CA LYS A 29 8.00 0.43 25.80
C LYS A 29 9.43 0.91 25.47
N THR A 30 10.28 0.00 25.00
CA THR A 30 11.69 0.21 24.66
C THR A 30 11.95 0.72 23.23
N ASP A 31 10.93 0.83 22.38
CA ASP A 31 11.14 1.34 21.02
C ASP A 31 11.45 2.85 21.06
N GLY A 32 12.64 3.21 20.58
CA GLY A 32 13.11 4.60 20.53
C GLY A 32 12.18 5.50 19.69
N PHE A 33 12.15 6.79 20.04
CA PHE A 33 11.30 7.80 19.41
C PHE A 33 11.41 7.80 17.86
N PHE A 34 12.61 7.71 17.33
CA PHE A 34 12.86 7.70 15.88
C PHE A 34 12.21 6.49 15.17
N LYS A 35 12.25 5.32 15.82
CA LYS A 35 11.63 4.09 15.28
C LYS A 35 10.10 4.16 15.28
N LYS A 36 9.51 4.74 16.33
CA LYS A 36 8.06 4.99 16.39
C LYS A 36 7.61 6.00 15.34
N TRP A 37 8.36 7.09 15.20
CA TRP A 37 8.07 8.13 14.21
C TRP A 37 8.17 7.62 12.78
N SER A 38 9.25 6.92 12.43
CA SER A 38 9.44 6.34 11.08
C SER A 38 8.40 5.30 10.74
N ALA A 39 8.00 4.46 11.71
CA ALA A 39 6.91 3.49 11.51
C ALA A 39 5.56 4.19 11.32
N GLY A 40 5.26 5.21 12.13
CA GLY A 40 4.04 6.00 11.98
C GLY A 40 3.95 6.70 10.61
N PHE A 41 5.05 7.34 10.20
CA PHE A 41 5.15 7.96 8.87
C PHE A 41 4.94 6.93 7.74
N PHE A 42 5.56 5.76 7.86
CA PHE A 42 5.40 4.67 6.90
C PHE A 42 3.93 4.24 6.77
N TYR A 43 3.22 3.97 7.88
CA TYR A 43 1.82 3.57 7.83
C TYR A 43 0.91 4.68 7.28
N GLN A 44 1.16 5.94 7.64
CA GLN A 44 0.43 7.07 7.07
C GLN A 44 0.63 7.19 5.55
N LEU A 45 1.86 7.01 5.09
CA LEU A 45 2.18 7.01 3.66
C LEU A 45 1.45 5.88 2.93
N MET A 46 1.49 4.65 3.48
CA MET A 46 0.79 3.50 2.92
C MET A 46 -0.72 3.74 2.82
N THR A 47 -1.33 4.30 3.86
CA THR A 47 -2.77 4.65 3.87
C THR A 47 -3.08 5.73 2.83
N LYS A 48 -2.30 6.81 2.75
CA LYS A 48 -2.46 7.87 1.75
C LYS A 48 -2.33 7.34 0.32
N LEU A 49 -1.45 6.37 0.11
CA LEU A 49 -1.27 5.69 -1.17
C LEU A 49 -2.36 4.64 -1.47
N GLY A 50 -3.33 4.44 -0.57
CA GLY A 50 -4.46 3.54 -0.79
C GLY A 50 -4.22 2.08 -0.38
N CYS A 51 -3.12 1.78 0.32
CA CYS A 51 -2.90 0.47 0.91
C CYS A 51 -3.72 0.29 2.19
N MET A 52 -4.65 -0.64 2.20
CA MET A 52 -5.36 -1.05 3.40
C MET A 52 -4.43 -1.94 4.24
N THR A 53 -3.74 -1.34 5.20
CA THR A 53 -2.87 -2.07 6.12
C THR A 53 -3.26 -1.78 7.57
N ILE A 54 -3.27 -2.83 8.40
CA ILE A 54 -3.53 -2.71 9.84
C ILE A 54 -2.19 -2.36 10.52
N PRO A 55 -2.10 -1.26 11.29
CA PRO A 55 -0.88 -0.89 12.00
C PRO A 55 -0.43 -1.99 12.96
N ASN A 56 0.87 -2.21 13.05
CA ASN A 56 1.51 -3.22 13.92
C ASN A 56 1.03 -4.67 13.71
N HIS A 57 0.32 -4.94 12.60
CA HIS A 57 -0.17 -6.26 12.26
C HIS A 57 0.98 -7.26 12.09
N ALA A 58 0.85 -8.40 12.74
CA ALA A 58 1.75 -9.53 12.57
C ALA A 58 1.23 -10.47 11.49
N ASP A 59 2.10 -11.37 11.00
CA ASP A 59 1.66 -12.49 10.15
C ASP A 59 0.99 -13.62 10.96
N TYR A 60 0.73 -13.36 12.24
CA TYR A 60 0.02 -14.22 13.17
C TYR A 60 -1.48 -13.92 13.10
N ARG A 61 -2.25 -14.85 12.57
CA ARG A 61 -3.69 -14.68 12.36
C ARG A 61 -4.41 -16.02 12.28
N LEU A 62 -5.66 -16.06 12.71
CA LEU A 62 -6.58 -17.16 12.52
C LEU A 62 -7.55 -16.81 11.38
N VAL A 63 -7.76 -17.74 10.45
CA VAL A 63 -8.53 -17.47 9.22
C VAL A 63 -9.46 -18.64 8.95
N SER A 64 -10.72 -18.36 8.62
CA SER A 64 -11.72 -19.38 8.28
C SER A 64 -11.42 -20.05 6.92
N ASN A 65 -11.94 -21.24 6.74
CA ASN A 65 -11.82 -21.95 5.46
C ASN A 65 -12.52 -21.20 4.30
N THR A 66 -13.59 -20.47 4.60
CA THR A 66 -14.29 -19.61 3.61
C THR A 66 -13.36 -18.52 3.08
N VAL A 67 -12.68 -17.81 3.97
CA VAL A 67 -11.70 -16.77 3.57
C VAL A 67 -10.55 -17.38 2.78
N MET A 68 -10.07 -18.57 3.17
CA MET A 68 -9.01 -19.26 2.44
C MET A 68 -9.44 -19.72 1.04
N ARG A 69 -10.70 -20.12 0.87
CA ARG A 69 -11.25 -20.42 -0.47
C ARG A 69 -11.29 -19.18 -1.36
N GLU A 70 -11.71 -18.04 -0.81
CA GLU A 70 -11.71 -16.77 -1.55
C GLU A 70 -10.29 -16.31 -1.88
N LEU A 71 -9.34 -16.45 -0.95
CA LEU A 71 -7.94 -16.11 -1.17
C LEU A 71 -7.34 -16.90 -2.37
N ARG A 72 -7.73 -18.15 -2.55
CA ARG A 72 -7.24 -18.99 -3.67
C ARG A 72 -7.68 -18.50 -5.06
N LYS A 73 -8.68 -17.62 -5.13
CA LYS A 73 -9.11 -16.99 -6.39
C LYS A 73 -8.16 -15.89 -6.86
N TYR A 74 -7.30 -15.37 -5.95
CA TYR A 74 -6.28 -14.38 -6.29
C TYR A 74 -5.11 -15.05 -6.98
N ARG A 75 -4.84 -14.65 -8.23
CA ARG A 75 -3.83 -15.28 -9.11
C ARG A 75 -2.52 -14.51 -9.20
N GLU A 76 -2.30 -13.56 -8.30
CA GLU A 76 -1.09 -12.74 -8.29
C GLU A 76 0.13 -13.59 -7.91
N GLN A 77 1.25 -13.43 -8.62
CA GLN A 77 2.51 -14.10 -8.27
C GLN A 77 3.12 -13.54 -6.98
N SER A 78 2.96 -12.23 -6.75
CA SER A 78 3.44 -11.55 -5.53
C SER A 78 2.24 -11.13 -4.68
N ILE A 79 1.78 -12.03 -3.82
CA ILE A 79 0.64 -11.79 -2.93
C ILE A 79 1.08 -11.02 -1.69
N PHE A 80 0.62 -9.77 -1.56
CA PHE A 80 0.81 -8.97 -0.35
C PHE A 80 -0.33 -9.25 0.65
N LEU A 81 -0.20 -10.34 1.42
CA LEU A 81 -1.24 -10.82 2.33
C LEU A 81 -1.71 -9.79 3.36
N ARG A 82 -0.81 -8.89 3.80
CA ARG A 82 -1.14 -7.84 4.78
C ARG A 82 -2.16 -6.82 4.28
N GLY A 83 -2.28 -6.66 2.97
CA GLY A 83 -3.28 -5.80 2.35
C GLY A 83 -4.48 -6.57 1.83
N ILE A 84 -4.29 -7.80 1.33
CA ILE A 84 -5.38 -8.58 0.74
C ILE A 84 -6.42 -8.98 1.79
N PHE A 85 -6.03 -9.50 2.94
CA PHE A 85 -6.99 -9.90 3.96
C PHE A 85 -7.91 -8.75 4.43
N PRO A 86 -7.40 -7.55 4.74
CA PRO A 86 -8.27 -6.43 5.06
C PRO A 86 -9.17 -5.98 3.90
N SER A 87 -8.68 -6.09 2.64
CA SER A 87 -9.46 -5.69 1.46
C SER A 87 -10.62 -6.64 1.13
N MET A 88 -10.60 -7.86 1.65
CA MET A 88 -11.68 -8.83 1.45
C MET A 88 -13.00 -8.47 2.18
N GLY A 89 -12.94 -7.59 3.20
CA GLY A 89 -14.12 -7.09 3.90
C GLY A 89 -14.84 -8.13 4.79
N PHE A 90 -14.22 -9.25 5.12
CA PHE A 90 -14.78 -10.23 6.06
C PHE A 90 -14.87 -9.67 7.48
N ARG A 91 -15.84 -10.18 8.26
CA ARG A 91 -15.95 -9.87 9.69
C ARG A 91 -14.68 -10.29 10.41
N HIS A 92 -14.08 -9.38 11.16
CA HIS A 92 -12.79 -9.60 11.79
C HIS A 92 -12.70 -8.97 13.19
N ASP A 93 -11.74 -9.44 13.97
CA ASP A 93 -11.38 -8.91 15.28
C ASP A 93 -9.85 -8.94 15.47
N TYR A 94 -9.37 -8.37 16.57
CA TYR A 94 -7.95 -8.20 16.87
C TYR A 94 -7.60 -8.84 18.22
N VAL A 95 -6.49 -9.59 18.25
CA VAL A 95 -5.84 -10.08 19.45
C VAL A 95 -4.56 -9.29 19.66
N HIS A 96 -4.43 -8.64 20.80
CA HIS A 96 -3.24 -7.89 21.15
C HIS A 96 -2.29 -8.78 21.96
N PHE A 97 -1.07 -8.96 21.45
CA PHE A 97 -0.08 -9.78 22.13
C PHE A 97 1.26 -9.08 22.25
N GLU A 98 2.00 -9.43 23.29
CA GLU A 98 3.37 -8.94 23.52
C GLU A 98 4.36 -9.76 22.69
N VAL A 99 5.35 -9.08 22.14
CA VAL A 99 6.43 -9.75 21.40
C VAL A 99 7.59 -10.00 22.36
N HIS A 100 7.81 -11.27 22.70
CA HIS A 100 8.95 -11.66 23.49
C HIS A 100 10.27 -11.54 22.70
N GLU A 101 11.35 -11.29 23.43
CA GLU A 101 12.69 -11.24 22.84
C GLU A 101 13.05 -12.58 22.17
N ARG A 102 13.86 -12.51 21.13
CA ARG A 102 14.34 -13.72 20.48
C ARG A 102 15.23 -14.48 21.44
N VAL A 103 14.94 -15.75 21.63
CA VAL A 103 15.76 -16.65 22.42
C VAL A 103 17.14 -16.86 21.76
N ALA A 104 17.22 -16.75 20.42
CA ALA A 104 18.49 -16.85 19.67
C ALA A 104 18.38 -16.16 18.31
N GLY A 105 19.53 -15.66 17.80
CA GLY A 105 19.68 -15.09 16.45
C GLY A 105 19.44 -13.59 16.34
N LYS A 106 20.06 -12.98 15.30
CA LYS A 106 19.92 -11.55 14.96
C LYS A 106 18.81 -11.32 13.94
N SER A 107 18.20 -10.14 13.94
CA SER A 107 17.19 -9.79 12.94
C SER A 107 17.80 -9.80 11.53
N LYS A 108 17.27 -10.63 10.64
CA LYS A 108 17.65 -10.68 9.22
C LYS A 108 16.91 -9.60 8.38
N TYR A 109 16.16 -8.73 9.02
CA TYR A 109 15.41 -7.64 8.34
C TYR A 109 16.35 -6.46 8.10
N SER A 110 16.89 -6.38 6.89
CA SER A 110 17.66 -5.24 6.42
C SER A 110 16.73 -4.10 5.94
N LEU A 111 17.27 -2.88 5.89
CA LEU A 111 16.54 -1.71 5.37
C LEU A 111 16.05 -1.95 3.93
N SER A 112 16.86 -2.62 3.11
CA SER A 112 16.49 -2.97 1.72
C SER A 112 15.27 -3.90 1.66
N LYS A 113 15.15 -4.86 2.58
CA LYS A 113 13.97 -5.73 2.66
C LYS A 113 12.71 -4.96 3.10
N MET A 114 12.87 -3.98 3.99
CA MET A 114 11.76 -3.12 4.40
C MET A 114 11.27 -2.24 3.24
N LEU A 115 12.20 -1.64 2.49
CA LEU A 115 11.87 -0.85 1.30
C LEU A 115 11.19 -1.70 0.21
N ARG A 116 11.71 -2.91 -0.03
CA ARG A 116 11.09 -3.83 -0.98
C ARG A 116 9.66 -4.19 -0.57
N LEU A 117 9.44 -4.51 0.71
CA LEU A 117 8.08 -4.79 1.22
C LEU A 117 7.15 -3.58 1.06
N ALA A 118 7.68 -2.36 1.25
CA ALA A 118 6.94 -1.13 1.04
C ALA A 118 6.55 -0.94 -0.43
N THR A 119 7.51 -1.07 -1.34
CA THR A 119 7.26 -0.94 -2.79
C THR A 119 6.30 -2.01 -3.28
N ASP A 120 6.46 -3.26 -2.85
CA ASP A 120 5.55 -4.36 -3.20
C ASP A 120 4.12 -4.07 -2.70
N GLY A 121 3.98 -3.57 -1.48
CA GLY A 121 2.67 -3.18 -0.94
C GLY A 121 2.03 -2.01 -1.69
N ILE A 122 2.79 -0.96 -1.98
CA ILE A 122 2.30 0.22 -2.71
C ILE A 122 1.85 -0.19 -4.12
N THR A 123 2.70 -0.87 -4.86
CA THR A 123 2.41 -1.28 -6.26
C THR A 123 1.32 -2.34 -6.35
N ALA A 124 1.12 -3.13 -5.27
CA ALA A 124 0.04 -4.11 -5.22
C ALA A 124 -1.35 -3.46 -5.10
N PHE A 125 -1.47 -2.31 -4.42
CA PHE A 125 -2.78 -1.73 -4.07
C PHE A 125 -3.03 -0.34 -4.63
N SER A 126 -2.04 0.30 -5.23
CA SER A 126 -2.17 1.70 -5.65
C SER A 126 -1.45 1.97 -6.97
N SER A 127 -2.11 2.75 -7.81
CA SER A 127 -1.51 3.44 -8.96
C SER A 127 -1.09 4.88 -8.64
N LYS A 128 -1.39 5.37 -7.43
CA LYS A 128 -1.10 6.77 -7.03
C LYS A 128 0.36 7.21 -7.23
N PRO A 129 1.39 6.35 -7.08
CA PRO A 129 2.75 6.76 -7.44
C PRO A 129 2.90 7.21 -8.90
N LEU A 130 2.03 6.73 -9.79
CA LEU A 130 2.02 7.13 -11.20
C LEU A 130 1.39 8.53 -11.39
N ASP A 131 0.56 8.97 -10.45
CA ASP A 131 -0.09 10.29 -10.50
C ASP A 131 0.92 11.43 -10.29
N VAL A 132 2.11 11.11 -9.79
CA VAL A 132 3.21 12.08 -9.63
C VAL A 132 3.59 12.74 -10.94
N PHE A 133 3.53 12.00 -12.05
CA PHE A 133 3.83 12.54 -13.37
C PHE A 133 2.85 13.65 -13.80
N TRP A 134 1.59 13.58 -13.36
CA TRP A 134 0.60 14.64 -13.60
C TRP A 134 0.93 15.91 -12.83
N VAL A 135 1.32 15.76 -11.55
CA VAL A 135 1.71 16.91 -10.73
C VAL A 135 2.96 17.56 -11.31
N GLU A 136 3.94 16.75 -11.73
CA GLU A 136 5.17 17.21 -12.35
C GLU A 136 4.91 17.96 -13.66
N ALA A 137 4.05 17.43 -14.53
CA ALA A 137 3.66 18.09 -15.77
C ALA A 137 3.00 19.46 -15.50
N VAL A 138 2.05 19.54 -14.57
CA VAL A 138 1.43 20.83 -14.22
C VAL A 138 2.45 21.85 -13.70
N VAL A 139 3.39 21.41 -12.86
CA VAL A 139 4.44 22.29 -12.32
C VAL A 139 5.37 22.79 -13.43
N LEU A 140 5.83 21.90 -14.32
CA LEU A 140 6.70 22.25 -15.44
C LEU A 140 5.99 23.19 -16.42
N PHE A 141 4.71 22.95 -16.69
CA PHE A 141 3.89 23.82 -17.53
C PHE A 141 3.79 25.24 -16.97
N LEU A 142 3.59 25.37 -15.65
CA LEU A 142 3.58 26.69 -14.99
C LEU A 142 4.94 27.39 -15.10
N PHE A 143 6.05 26.64 -14.94
CA PHE A 143 7.38 27.21 -15.16
C PHE A 143 7.59 27.62 -16.62
N ALA A 144 7.15 26.84 -17.58
CA ALA A 144 7.21 27.19 -19.00
C ALA A 144 6.45 28.50 -19.28
N ILE A 145 5.25 28.69 -18.71
CA ILE A 145 4.50 29.96 -18.85
C ILE A 145 5.29 31.13 -18.27
N VAL A 146 5.81 30.99 -17.04
CA VAL A 146 6.57 32.06 -16.38
C VAL A 146 7.80 32.47 -17.22
N PHE A 147 8.61 31.48 -17.61
CA PHE A 147 9.80 31.73 -18.41
C PHE A 147 9.45 32.21 -19.83
N GLY A 148 8.33 31.81 -20.40
CA GLY A 148 7.82 32.32 -21.65
C GLY A 148 7.48 33.80 -21.59
N ILE A 149 6.82 34.25 -20.52
CA ILE A 149 6.52 35.66 -20.27
C ILE A 149 7.83 36.46 -20.08
N LEU A 150 8.76 35.95 -19.27
CA LEU A 150 10.07 36.57 -19.03
C LEU A 150 10.88 36.69 -20.33
N ALA A 151 10.87 35.68 -21.18
CA ALA A 151 11.53 35.68 -22.48
C ALA A 151 10.93 36.72 -23.42
N ALA A 152 9.62 36.91 -23.42
CA ALA A 152 8.93 37.92 -24.22
C ALA A 152 9.25 39.36 -23.74
N VAL A 153 9.37 39.54 -22.41
CA VAL A 153 9.65 40.86 -21.83
C VAL A 153 11.13 41.25 -21.95
N PHE A 154 12.03 40.35 -21.50
CA PHE A 154 13.46 40.68 -21.42
C PHE A 154 14.23 40.37 -22.71
N ARG A 155 13.70 39.48 -23.57
CA ARG A 155 14.28 39.12 -24.89
C ARG A 155 15.74 38.63 -24.78
N THR A 156 16.13 38.04 -23.65
CA THR A 156 17.49 37.51 -23.47
C THR A 156 17.56 36.07 -23.94
N GLU A 157 18.66 35.68 -24.54
CA GLU A 157 18.89 34.29 -25.00
C GLU A 157 18.72 33.29 -23.87
N THR A 158 19.19 33.61 -22.67
CA THR A 158 19.06 32.75 -21.49
C THR A 158 17.60 32.44 -21.14
N MET A 159 16.70 33.43 -21.20
CA MET A 159 15.27 33.24 -20.90
C MET A 159 14.57 32.43 -21.99
N ILE A 160 14.97 32.62 -23.26
CA ILE A 160 14.44 31.83 -24.38
C ILE A 160 14.89 30.36 -24.26
N ILE A 161 16.15 30.12 -23.95
CA ILE A 161 16.66 28.73 -23.73
C ILE A 161 15.96 28.08 -22.56
N ALA A 162 15.78 28.80 -21.44
CA ALA A 162 15.07 28.30 -20.28
C ALA A 162 13.62 27.93 -20.61
N PHE A 163 12.89 28.82 -21.31
CA PHE A 163 11.52 28.57 -21.77
C PHE A 163 11.43 27.30 -22.63
N LEU A 164 12.29 27.18 -23.65
CA LEU A 164 12.32 25.98 -24.51
C LEU A 164 12.67 24.72 -23.73
N GLY A 165 13.60 24.82 -22.78
CA GLY A 165 13.98 23.71 -21.91
C GLY A 165 12.79 23.21 -21.09
N PHE A 166 12.06 24.07 -20.41
CA PHE A 166 10.87 23.70 -19.64
C PHE A 166 9.75 23.17 -20.56
N LEU A 167 9.53 23.79 -21.72
CA LEU A 167 8.50 23.36 -22.67
C LEU A 167 8.77 21.94 -23.21
N PHE A 168 10.00 21.65 -23.65
CA PHE A 168 10.33 20.31 -24.15
C PHE A 168 10.27 19.26 -23.05
N THR A 169 10.76 19.59 -21.84
CA THR A 169 10.67 18.69 -20.70
C THR A 169 9.21 18.41 -20.33
N ASP A 170 8.34 19.44 -20.32
CA ASP A 170 6.92 19.27 -20.04
C ASP A 170 6.24 18.34 -21.04
N ILE A 171 6.50 18.51 -22.33
CA ILE A 171 5.96 17.62 -23.37
C ILE A 171 6.35 16.14 -23.11
N ILE A 172 7.60 15.89 -22.70
CA ILE A 172 8.06 14.53 -22.39
C ILE A 172 7.34 14.00 -21.15
N VAL A 173 7.29 14.78 -20.07
CA VAL A 173 6.67 14.37 -18.79
C VAL A 173 5.16 14.17 -18.97
N PHE A 174 4.49 15.02 -19.76
CA PHE A 174 3.07 14.86 -20.08
C PHE A 174 2.78 13.54 -20.81
N ASN A 175 3.61 13.17 -21.80
CA ASN A 175 3.49 11.85 -22.45
C ASN A 175 3.72 10.69 -21.48
N LEU A 176 4.70 10.81 -20.57
CA LEU A 176 4.92 9.83 -19.50
C LEU A 176 3.71 9.71 -18.55
N ALA A 177 3.06 10.83 -18.23
CA ALA A 177 1.84 10.84 -17.42
C ALA A 177 0.70 10.07 -18.10
N ILE A 178 0.50 10.25 -19.41
CA ILE A 178 -0.47 9.48 -20.18
C ILE A 178 -0.12 7.97 -20.16
N MET A 179 1.13 7.62 -20.42
CA MET A 179 1.59 6.21 -20.36
C MET A 179 1.37 5.60 -18.98
N ALA A 180 1.64 6.37 -17.93
CA ALA A 180 1.43 5.95 -16.55
C ALA A 180 -0.03 5.58 -16.24
N LEU A 181 -1.02 6.31 -16.81
CA LEU A 181 -2.44 5.95 -16.70
C LEU A 181 -2.74 4.58 -17.30
N TYR A 182 -2.22 4.31 -18.51
CA TYR A 182 -2.41 3.01 -19.15
C TYR A 182 -1.73 1.88 -18.37
N ILE A 183 -0.50 2.10 -17.90
CA ILE A 183 0.23 1.14 -17.06
C ILE A 183 -0.57 0.86 -15.77
N GLY A 184 -1.13 1.89 -15.14
CA GLY A 184 -1.98 1.75 -13.96
C GLY A 184 -3.19 0.86 -14.22
N LYS A 185 -3.92 1.07 -15.33
CA LYS A 185 -5.06 0.24 -15.73
C LYS A 185 -4.64 -1.20 -16.02
N ILE A 186 -3.56 -1.39 -16.79
CA ILE A 186 -3.03 -2.73 -17.09
C ILE A 186 -2.67 -3.47 -15.79
N ASN A 187 -2.04 -2.78 -14.83
CA ASN A 187 -1.68 -3.38 -13.54
C ASN A 187 -2.90 -3.88 -12.76
N PHE A 188 -4.04 -3.19 -12.84
CA PHE A 188 -5.30 -3.65 -12.23
C PHE A 188 -5.89 -4.86 -12.97
N GLU A 189 -5.97 -4.79 -14.30
CA GLU A 189 -6.55 -5.86 -15.13
C GLU A 189 -5.76 -7.17 -15.04
N VAL A 190 -4.43 -7.09 -15.08
CA VAL A 190 -3.55 -8.28 -15.00
C VAL A 190 -3.70 -9.02 -13.66
N LYS A 191 -4.03 -8.33 -12.57
CA LYS A 191 -4.22 -8.96 -11.26
C LYS A 191 -5.48 -9.82 -11.18
N GLN A 192 -6.47 -9.58 -12.03
CA GLN A 192 -7.72 -10.35 -12.07
C GLN A 192 -8.34 -10.59 -10.68
N ARG A 193 -8.31 -9.58 -9.82
CA ARG A 193 -8.90 -9.69 -8.48
C ARG A 193 -10.42 -9.79 -8.58
N PRO A 194 -11.07 -10.64 -7.75
CA PRO A 194 -12.52 -10.67 -7.66
C PRO A 194 -13.07 -9.27 -7.35
N GLN A 195 -14.02 -8.79 -8.15
CA GLN A 195 -14.66 -7.48 -7.93
C GLN A 195 -15.60 -7.49 -6.73
N TYR A 196 -16.14 -8.67 -6.40
CA TYR A 196 -17.02 -8.89 -5.25
C TYR A 196 -16.80 -10.28 -4.67
N ILE A 197 -17.15 -10.45 -3.42
CA ILE A 197 -17.16 -11.73 -2.71
C ILE A 197 -18.61 -12.00 -2.32
N VAL A 198 -19.13 -13.15 -2.76
CA VAL A 198 -20.50 -13.58 -2.41
C VAL A 198 -20.51 -14.02 -0.96
N LYS A 199 -21.27 -13.33 -0.13
CA LYS A 199 -21.43 -13.66 1.29
C LYS A 199 -22.43 -14.82 1.46
N GLU A 200 -23.56 -14.73 0.76
CA GLU A 200 -24.69 -15.64 0.90
C GLU A 200 -25.49 -15.63 -0.39
N ILE A 201 -25.98 -16.77 -0.81
CA ILE A 201 -26.92 -16.90 -1.92
C ILE A 201 -28.27 -17.20 -1.27
N LEU A 202 -29.20 -16.28 -1.38
CA LEU A 202 -30.59 -16.49 -0.98
C LEU A 202 -31.32 -17.08 -2.18
N ASP A 203 -31.55 -18.40 -2.15
CA ASP A 203 -32.47 -19.03 -3.09
C ASP A 203 -33.90 -18.62 -2.67
N THR A 204 -34.53 -17.84 -3.50
CA THR A 204 -35.99 -17.59 -3.42
C THR A 204 -36.69 -18.67 -4.25
N ASP A 205 -36.63 -19.91 -3.77
CA ASP A 205 -37.54 -20.95 -4.24
C ASP A 205 -38.87 -20.75 -3.50
N ASP A 206 -39.78 -20.03 -4.14
CA ASP A 206 -41.22 -20.08 -3.92
C ASP A 206 -41.93 -20.64 -5.19
#